data_201f6fb55c9239f8dfbc22d54a008c87
#
_entry.id   201f6fb55c9239f8dfbc22d54a008c87
#
_cell.length_a   1.000
_cell.length_b   1.000
_cell.length_c   1.000
_cell.angle_alpha   90.00
_cell.angle_beta   90.00
_cell.angle_gamma   90.00
#
_symmetry.space_group_name_H-M   'P 1'
#
loop_
_entity.id
_entity.type
_entity.pdbx_description
1 polymer ?
#
loop_
_entity_poly.entity_id
_entity_poly.type
_entity_poly.pdbx_seq_one_letter_code
_entity_poly.pdbx_strand_id
1 'polypeptide(L)'
;AGNAGLVASLGAGRVIDYRLEDYAKSTERYDVVYDTLGISSFREARSVLTRTGRYVCPVLGFGLLSASLRTAIIGGRKARFSATGMLKPEVQRAMHAKLVDLVEADRFAPVMDRTYPLAELVEAHRYMETGRKRGNVVVV
;
A
#
# COMPACT_ATOMS: atom_id res chain seq x y z
N ALA A 1 15.72 2.92 -4.78
CA ALA A 1 16.91 2.12 -4.44
C ALA A 1 17.19 2.06 -2.93
N GLY A 2 16.96 3.13 -2.14
CA GLY A 2 17.32 3.16 -0.71
C GLY A 2 16.62 2.12 0.18
N ASN A 3 15.48 1.59 -0.22
CA ASN A 3 14.67 0.65 0.57
C ASN A 3 14.63 -0.77 -0.02
N ALA A 4 15.37 -1.04 -1.11
CA ALA A 4 15.28 -2.33 -1.79
C ALA A 4 15.67 -3.51 -0.88
N GLY A 5 16.75 -3.37 -0.11
CA GLY A 5 17.18 -4.39 0.86
C GLY A 5 16.15 -4.65 1.95
N LEU A 6 15.53 -3.59 2.50
CA LEU A 6 14.46 -3.72 3.49
C LEU A 6 13.25 -4.43 2.90
N VAL A 7 12.79 -4.02 1.72
CA VAL A 7 11.62 -4.63 1.07
C VAL A 7 11.88 -6.11 0.75
N ALA A 8 13.09 -6.46 0.29
CA ALA A 8 13.47 -7.85 0.07
C ALA A 8 13.50 -8.66 1.38
N SER A 9 14.03 -8.10 2.47
CA SER A 9 14.07 -8.77 3.77
C SER A 9 12.68 -9.02 4.39
N LEU A 10 11.67 -8.27 3.95
CA LEU A 10 10.27 -8.47 4.33
C LEU A 10 9.56 -9.53 3.48
N GLY A 11 10.28 -10.24 2.60
CA GLY A 11 9.74 -11.35 1.84
C GLY A 11 9.24 -11.00 0.43
N ALA A 12 9.54 -9.79 -0.09
CA ALA A 12 9.22 -9.48 -1.47
C ALA A 12 10.08 -10.36 -2.42
N GLY A 13 9.41 -11.15 -3.27
CA GLY A 13 10.08 -12.00 -4.25
C GLY A 13 10.82 -11.21 -5.33
N ARG A 14 10.36 -9.99 -5.62
CA ARG A 14 11.00 -9.06 -6.54
C ARG A 14 10.82 -7.62 -6.07
N VAL A 15 11.87 -6.83 -6.19
CA VAL A 15 11.84 -5.38 -5.92
C VAL A 15 12.19 -4.64 -7.21
N ILE A 16 11.30 -3.76 -7.65
CA ILE A 16 11.48 -2.94 -8.85
C ILE A 16 11.98 -1.55 -8.45
N ASP A 17 13.14 -1.14 -8.95
CA ASP A 17 13.56 0.26 -8.85
C ASP A 17 12.87 1.08 -9.96
N TYR A 18 11.86 1.84 -9.58
CA TYR A 18 11.05 2.66 -10.51
C TYR A 18 11.85 3.71 -11.28
N ARG A 19 13.11 3.97 -10.88
CA ARG A 19 14.02 4.86 -11.62
C ARG A 19 14.69 4.16 -12.80
N LEU A 20 14.76 2.85 -12.77
CA LEU A 20 15.43 2.02 -13.76
C LEU A 20 14.43 1.21 -14.59
N GLU A 21 13.31 0.82 -14.00
CA GLU A 21 12.33 -0.07 -14.61
C GLU A 21 10.91 0.45 -14.38
N ASP A 22 10.13 0.48 -15.45
CA ASP A 22 8.70 0.78 -15.41
C ASP A 22 7.90 -0.52 -15.21
N TYR A 23 7.29 -0.70 -14.05
CA TYR A 23 6.50 -1.89 -13.75
C TYR A 23 5.39 -2.15 -14.77
N ALA A 24 4.81 -1.08 -15.35
CA ALA A 24 3.71 -1.19 -16.31
C ALA A 24 4.15 -1.82 -17.66
N LYS A 25 5.45 -1.89 -17.92
CA LYS A 25 6.05 -2.55 -19.10
C LYS A 25 6.50 -3.98 -18.83
N SER A 26 6.32 -4.49 -17.60
CA SER A 26 6.68 -5.84 -17.24
C SER A 26 5.88 -6.88 -18.04
N THR A 27 6.51 -8.00 -18.36
CA THR A 27 5.86 -9.18 -18.94
C THR A 27 5.13 -10.01 -17.88
N GLU A 28 5.45 -9.81 -16.61
CA GLU A 28 4.78 -10.46 -15.49
C GLU A 28 3.32 -10.01 -15.37
N ARG A 29 2.48 -10.89 -14.79
CA ARG A 29 1.07 -10.62 -14.57
C ARG A 29 0.74 -10.79 -13.10
N TYR A 30 -0.02 -9.84 -12.57
CA TYR A 30 -0.40 -9.77 -11.16
C TYR A 30 -1.91 -9.88 -11.01
N ASP A 31 -2.36 -10.58 -10.00
CA ASP A 31 -3.78 -10.65 -9.64
C ASP A 31 -4.23 -9.39 -8.90
N VAL A 32 -3.31 -8.75 -8.19
CA VAL A 32 -3.57 -7.48 -7.49
C VAL A 32 -2.40 -6.53 -7.70
N VAL A 33 -2.72 -5.30 -8.09
CA VAL A 33 -1.83 -4.14 -8.00
C VAL A 33 -2.40 -3.21 -6.94
N TYR A 34 -1.69 -3.05 -5.83
CA TYR A 34 -2.08 -2.17 -4.73
C TYR A 34 -1.21 -0.91 -4.74
N ASP A 35 -1.77 0.20 -5.21
CA ASP A 35 -1.12 1.51 -5.23
C ASP A 35 -1.43 2.25 -3.92
N THR A 36 -0.55 2.13 -2.95
CA THR A 36 -0.71 2.71 -1.61
C THR A 36 -0.58 4.23 -1.58
N LEU A 37 0.05 4.83 -2.59
CA LEU A 37 0.34 6.27 -2.65
C LEU A 37 -0.56 7.03 -3.62
N GLY A 38 -1.27 6.34 -4.51
CA GLY A 38 -2.11 6.96 -5.54
C GLY A 38 -1.30 7.68 -6.63
N ILE A 39 -0.08 7.22 -6.88
CA ILE A 39 0.83 7.82 -7.89
C ILE A 39 0.75 7.13 -9.26
N SER A 40 0.09 5.99 -9.34
CA SER A 40 -0.17 5.26 -10.57
C SER A 40 -1.66 5.35 -10.96
N SER A 41 -2.04 4.65 -12.01
CA SER A 41 -3.42 4.62 -12.48
C SER A 41 -3.87 3.21 -12.86
N PHE A 42 -5.19 2.98 -12.85
CA PHE A 42 -5.76 1.75 -13.38
C PHE A 42 -5.38 1.52 -14.84
N ARG A 43 -5.23 2.58 -15.63
CA ARG A 43 -4.85 2.50 -17.03
C ARG A 43 -3.45 1.88 -17.19
N GLU A 44 -2.50 2.32 -16.39
CA GLU A 44 -1.13 1.80 -16.36
C GLU A 44 -1.10 0.37 -15.82
N ALA A 45 -1.72 0.14 -14.65
CA ALA A 45 -1.74 -1.16 -14.02
C ALA A 45 -2.44 -2.24 -14.88
N ARG A 46 -3.39 -1.84 -15.75
CA ARG A 46 -4.14 -2.76 -16.60
C ARG A 46 -3.25 -3.62 -17.50
N SER A 47 -2.10 -3.10 -17.92
CA SER A 47 -1.15 -3.83 -18.80
C SER A 47 -0.58 -5.06 -18.11
N VAL A 48 -0.35 -4.99 -16.80
CA VAL A 48 0.27 -6.04 -15.97
C VAL A 48 -0.71 -6.83 -15.10
N LEU A 49 -2.00 -6.51 -15.15
CA LEU A 49 -3.02 -7.29 -14.45
C LEU A 49 -3.39 -8.55 -15.24
N THR A 50 -3.66 -9.66 -14.53
CA THR A 50 -4.32 -10.85 -15.07
C THR A 50 -5.71 -10.50 -15.60
N ARG A 51 -6.39 -11.43 -16.30
CA ARG A 51 -7.73 -11.17 -16.90
C ARG A 51 -8.79 -10.81 -15.87
N THR A 52 -8.66 -11.28 -14.63
CA THR A 52 -9.57 -11.01 -13.51
C THR A 52 -8.92 -10.16 -12.42
N GLY A 53 -7.73 -9.62 -12.69
CA GLY A 53 -6.92 -8.86 -11.76
C GLY A 53 -7.56 -7.56 -11.29
N ARG A 54 -7.10 -7.06 -10.16
CA ARG A 54 -7.64 -5.88 -9.48
C ARG A 54 -6.57 -4.82 -9.24
N TYR A 55 -6.88 -3.60 -9.60
CA TYR A 55 -6.14 -2.43 -9.14
C TYR A 55 -6.86 -1.85 -7.93
N VAL A 56 -6.15 -1.68 -6.84
CA VAL A 56 -6.67 -1.19 -5.56
C VAL A 56 -5.87 0.05 -5.16
N CYS A 57 -6.58 1.13 -4.80
CA CYS A 57 -5.94 2.36 -4.34
C CYS A 57 -6.74 2.99 -3.19
N PRO A 58 -6.10 3.42 -2.09
CA PRO A 58 -6.76 4.10 -0.97
C PRO A 58 -6.93 5.62 -1.21
N VAL A 59 -6.35 6.15 -2.28
CA VAL A 59 -6.47 7.57 -2.63
C VAL A 59 -7.57 7.74 -3.67
N LEU A 60 -8.64 8.45 -3.29
CA LEU A 60 -9.75 8.71 -4.19
C LEU A 60 -9.40 9.86 -5.14
N GLY A 61 -9.52 9.59 -6.44
CA GLY A 61 -9.39 10.58 -7.49
C GLY A 61 -10.40 10.34 -8.62
N PHE A 62 -10.65 11.33 -9.46
CA PHE A 62 -11.60 11.24 -10.57
C PHE A 62 -11.28 10.07 -11.51
N GLY A 63 -10.01 9.81 -11.78
CA GLY A 63 -9.57 8.69 -12.61
C GLY A 63 -9.93 7.33 -12.01
N LEU A 64 -9.75 7.16 -10.70
CA LEU A 64 -10.13 5.94 -10.01
C LEU A 64 -11.65 5.76 -9.93
N LEU A 65 -12.38 6.84 -9.64
CA LEU A 65 -13.84 6.80 -9.56
C LEU A 65 -14.45 6.38 -10.90
N SER A 66 -14.06 7.04 -11.99
CA SER A 66 -14.53 6.72 -13.34
C SER A 66 -14.15 5.30 -13.77
N ALA A 67 -12.92 4.85 -13.44
CA ALA A 67 -12.48 3.50 -13.70
C ALA A 67 -13.28 2.47 -12.88
N SER A 68 -13.57 2.76 -11.60
CA SER A 68 -14.36 1.88 -10.73
C SER A 68 -15.79 1.69 -11.25
N LEU A 69 -16.46 2.77 -11.62
CA LEU A 69 -17.81 2.73 -12.21
C LEU A 69 -17.82 1.94 -13.51
N ARG A 70 -16.91 2.26 -14.44
CA ARG A 70 -16.81 1.61 -15.72
C ARG A 70 -16.53 0.11 -15.59
N THR A 71 -15.59 -0.26 -14.71
CA THR A 71 -15.24 -1.67 -14.48
C THR A 71 -16.24 -2.42 -13.60
N ALA A 72 -17.16 -1.75 -12.92
CA ALA A 72 -18.27 -2.41 -12.23
C ALA A 72 -19.21 -3.10 -13.24
N ILE A 73 -19.46 -2.45 -14.37
CA ILE A 73 -20.37 -2.93 -15.43
C ILE A 73 -19.66 -3.90 -16.37
N ILE A 74 -18.43 -3.54 -16.80
CA ILE A 74 -17.66 -4.34 -17.77
C ILE A 74 -16.93 -5.47 -17.02
N GLY A 75 -17.06 -6.70 -17.50
CA GLY A 75 -16.35 -7.86 -16.96
C GLY A 75 -14.82 -7.75 -17.02
N GLY A 76 -14.11 -8.67 -16.35
CA GLY A 76 -12.65 -8.76 -16.38
C GLY A 76 -11.97 -7.93 -15.29
N ARG A 77 -10.90 -7.20 -15.63
CA ARG A 77 -10.10 -6.40 -14.69
C ARG A 77 -10.93 -5.35 -13.97
N LYS A 78 -10.70 -5.17 -12.68
CA LYS A 78 -11.46 -4.24 -11.84
C LYS A 78 -10.57 -3.15 -11.22
N ALA A 79 -11.06 -1.91 -11.21
CA ALA A 79 -10.54 -0.85 -10.35
C ALA A 79 -11.35 -0.80 -9.06
N ARG A 80 -10.69 -0.63 -7.91
CA ARG A 80 -11.32 -0.57 -6.60
C ARG A 80 -10.72 0.52 -5.74
N PHE A 81 -11.59 1.32 -5.14
CA PHE A 81 -11.21 2.21 -4.05
C PHE A 81 -11.20 1.44 -2.73
N SER A 82 -10.12 1.55 -1.98
CA SER A 82 -9.96 0.91 -0.66
C SER A 82 -10.17 1.94 0.44
N ALA A 83 -11.41 2.09 0.87
CA ALA A 83 -11.80 3.06 1.90
C ALA A 83 -11.69 2.47 3.33
N THR A 84 -10.56 1.88 3.68
CA THR A 84 -10.39 1.20 4.99
C THR A 84 -10.67 2.12 6.17
N GLY A 85 -10.31 3.39 6.09
CA GLY A 85 -10.59 4.39 7.13
C GLY A 85 -12.07 4.78 7.26
N MET A 86 -12.92 4.41 6.30
CA MET A 86 -14.37 4.70 6.29
C MET A 86 -15.22 3.49 6.71
N LEU A 87 -14.59 2.40 7.12
CA LEU A 87 -15.29 1.21 7.60
C LEU A 87 -15.96 1.49 8.95
N LYS A 88 -17.03 0.76 9.23
CA LYS A 88 -17.70 0.83 10.53
C LYS A 88 -16.73 0.50 11.67
N PRO A 89 -16.86 1.14 12.85
CA PRO A 89 -15.96 0.92 13.99
C PRO A 89 -15.79 -0.55 14.39
N GLU A 90 -16.86 -1.34 14.29
CA GLU A 90 -16.83 -2.77 14.62
C GLU A 90 -15.92 -3.55 13.68
N VAL A 91 -15.98 -3.24 12.37
CA VAL A 91 -15.13 -3.86 11.36
C VAL A 91 -13.66 -3.45 11.57
N GLN A 92 -13.41 -2.17 11.87
CA GLN A 92 -12.07 -1.69 12.16
C GLN A 92 -11.48 -2.37 13.41
N ARG A 93 -12.25 -2.51 14.50
CA ARG A 93 -11.81 -3.22 15.71
C ARG A 93 -11.48 -4.68 15.41
N ALA A 94 -12.32 -5.37 14.64
CA ALA A 94 -12.05 -6.76 14.26
C ALA A 94 -10.77 -6.90 13.40
N MET A 95 -10.52 -5.94 12.51
CA MET A 95 -9.28 -5.91 11.72
C MET A 95 -8.05 -5.65 12.61
N HIS A 96 -8.15 -4.73 13.58
CA HIS A 96 -7.06 -4.45 14.52
C HIS A 96 -6.78 -5.66 15.42
N ALA A 97 -7.81 -6.31 15.96
CA ALA A 97 -7.63 -7.53 16.74
C ALA A 97 -6.89 -8.61 15.95
N LYS A 98 -7.28 -8.82 14.68
CA LYS A 98 -6.58 -9.77 13.81
C LYS A 98 -5.12 -9.38 13.56
N LEU A 99 -4.79 -8.10 13.47
CA LEU A 99 -3.40 -7.66 13.35
C LEU A 99 -2.60 -7.96 14.62
N VAL A 100 -3.20 -7.74 15.79
CA VAL A 100 -2.59 -8.11 17.09
C VAL A 100 -2.31 -9.61 17.13
N ASP A 101 -3.30 -10.46 16.81
CA ASP A 101 -3.12 -11.92 16.75
C ASP A 101 -1.97 -12.34 15.83
N LEU A 102 -1.80 -11.65 14.69
CA LEU A 102 -0.71 -11.93 13.75
C LEU A 102 0.66 -11.53 14.32
N VAL A 103 0.74 -10.43 15.06
CA VAL A 103 1.98 -9.98 15.73
C VAL A 103 2.33 -10.94 16.86
N GLU A 104 1.36 -11.32 17.71
CA GLU A 104 1.56 -12.26 18.82
C GLU A 104 1.97 -13.67 18.34
N ALA A 105 1.53 -14.06 17.15
CA ALA A 105 1.90 -15.33 16.52
C ALA A 105 3.20 -15.25 15.70
N ASP A 106 3.98 -14.19 15.79
CA ASP A 106 5.21 -13.94 14.98
C ASP A 106 5.00 -14.05 13.45
N ARG A 107 3.77 -13.84 12.99
CA ARG A 107 3.41 -13.90 11.56
C ARG A 107 3.42 -12.55 10.88
N PHE A 108 3.50 -11.48 11.65
CA PHE A 108 3.60 -10.11 11.17
C PHE A 108 4.49 -9.30 12.10
N ALA A 109 5.56 -8.72 11.57
CA ALA A 109 6.46 -7.84 12.29
C ALA A 109 6.37 -6.43 11.69
N PRO A 110 5.78 -5.44 12.41
CA PRO A 110 5.76 -4.06 11.94
C PRO A 110 7.19 -3.49 11.91
N VAL A 111 7.55 -2.89 10.78
CA VAL A 111 8.86 -2.24 10.66
C VAL A 111 8.87 -0.96 11.49
N MET A 112 9.74 -0.91 12.48
CA MET A 112 9.98 0.27 13.32
C MET A 112 11.17 1.04 12.76
N ASP A 113 10.96 2.31 12.43
CA ASP A 113 12.02 3.20 11.92
C ASP A 113 12.65 3.99 13.05
N ARG A 114 11.84 4.74 13.83
CA ARG A 114 12.27 5.58 14.95
C ARG A 114 11.26 5.60 16.07
N THR A 115 11.78 5.79 17.27
CA THR A 115 11.00 6.06 18.48
C THR A 115 11.40 7.42 19.04
N TYR A 116 10.41 8.23 19.43
CA TYR A 116 10.61 9.53 20.04
C TYR A 116 9.92 9.58 21.40
N PRO A 117 10.48 10.25 22.41
CA PRO A 117 9.74 10.57 23.62
C PRO A 117 8.62 11.58 23.30
N LEU A 118 7.55 11.58 24.08
CA LEU A 118 6.41 12.50 23.88
C LEU A 118 6.85 13.98 23.83
N ALA A 119 7.86 14.36 24.60
CA ALA A 119 8.43 15.71 24.61
C ALA A 119 9.00 16.13 23.23
N GLU A 120 9.38 15.17 22.40
CA GLU A 120 9.93 15.40 21.04
C GLU A 120 8.91 15.17 19.92
N LEU A 121 7.61 15.25 20.22
CA LEU A 121 6.53 15.05 19.24
C LEU A 121 6.70 15.94 17.98
N VAL A 122 7.15 17.18 18.16
CA VAL A 122 7.37 18.12 17.03
C VAL A 122 8.46 17.60 16.10
N GLU A 123 9.55 17.06 16.65
CA GLU A 123 10.64 16.48 15.85
C GLU A 123 10.20 15.20 15.13
N ALA A 124 9.37 14.38 15.77
CA ALA A 124 8.76 13.22 15.13
C ALA A 124 7.94 13.63 13.91
N HIS A 125 7.12 14.67 14.03
CA HIS A 125 6.34 15.21 12.89
C HIS A 125 7.25 15.77 11.79
N ARG A 126 8.27 16.57 12.13
CA ARG A 126 9.22 17.07 11.12
C ARG A 126 9.91 15.94 10.36
N TYR A 127 10.30 14.88 11.08
CA TYR A 127 10.86 13.71 10.42
C TYR A 127 9.88 13.04 9.46
N MET A 128 8.62 12.88 9.86
CA MET A 128 7.59 12.30 8.99
C MET A 128 7.36 13.14 7.73
N GLU A 129 7.36 14.46 7.84
CA GLU A 129 7.18 15.40 6.71
C GLU A 129 8.31 15.32 5.68
N THR A 130 9.50 14.85 6.05
CA THR A 130 10.58 14.62 5.09
C THR A 130 10.24 13.57 4.01
N GLY A 131 9.23 12.72 4.24
CA GLY A 131 8.86 11.59 3.38
C GLY A 131 9.93 10.50 3.29
N ARG A 132 10.94 10.52 4.15
CA ARG A 132 12.09 9.59 4.13
C ARG A 132 11.99 8.45 5.13
N LYS A 133 10.91 8.37 5.87
CA LYS A 133 10.72 7.28 6.84
C LYS A 133 10.74 5.91 6.17
N ARG A 134 11.32 4.91 6.85
CA ARG A 134 11.46 3.54 6.37
C ARG A 134 10.62 2.53 7.14
N GLY A 135 9.68 2.99 7.91
CA GLY A 135 8.82 2.18 8.76
C GLY A 135 7.89 3.05 9.59
N ASN A 136 7.44 2.53 10.71
CA ASN A 136 6.61 3.26 11.65
C ASN A 136 7.47 4.17 12.54
N VAL A 137 6.96 5.38 12.78
CA VAL A 137 7.50 6.29 13.79
C VAL A 137 6.58 6.18 15.00
N VAL A 138 7.16 5.90 16.15
CA VAL A 138 6.43 5.72 17.42
C VAL A 138 6.80 6.81 18.40
N VAL A 139 5.82 7.30 19.14
CA VAL A 139 6.00 8.24 20.24
C VAL A 139 5.63 7.51 21.53
N VAL A 140 6.51 7.54 22.52
CA VAL A 140 6.37 6.88 23.83
C VAL A 140 6.47 7.89 24.97
#